data_94fd8854e3a7ecf68c6456a8d6416df8
#
_entry.id   94fd8854e3a7ecf68c6456a8d6416df8
#
_cell.length_a   1.000
_cell.length_b   1.000
_cell.length_c   1.000
_cell.angle_alpha   90.00
_cell.angle_beta   90.00
_cell.angle_gamma   90.00
#
_symmetry.space_group_name_H-M   'P 1'
#
loop_
_entity.id
_entity.type
_entity.pdbx_description
1 polymer ?
#
loop_
_entity_poly.entity_id
_entity_poly.type
_entity_poly.pdbx_seq_one_letter_code
_entity_poly.pdbx_strand_id
1 'polypeptide(L)'
;MAKIKKFDKPALRKFREDFEKAIASFAKRTGVAMKLGSASYNESSVTYKLEVCIADTASGMSSEEALGRKSLDLEGVFFGLTGDDYGRTWKSWDGQTYRLVGIKSSRPKYPVSGVNVITGKGFKFEEDIIKKLSKKLKK
;
A
#
# COMPACT_ATOMS: atom_id res chain seq x y z
N MET A 1 -14.61 27.61 1.75
CA MET A 1 -13.61 26.95 0.86
C MET A 1 -13.69 27.55 -0.53
N ALA A 2 -12.59 28.02 -1.07
CA ALA A 2 -12.56 28.57 -2.41
C ALA A 2 -12.80 27.48 -3.47
N LYS A 3 -13.65 27.77 -4.45
CA LYS A 3 -13.92 26.81 -5.52
C LYS A 3 -12.70 26.64 -6.42
N ILE A 4 -12.40 25.42 -6.78
CA ILE A 4 -11.31 25.12 -7.71
C ILE A 4 -11.76 25.49 -9.12
N LYS A 5 -10.97 26.34 -9.80
CA LYS A 5 -11.28 26.79 -11.16
C LYS A 5 -10.51 26.04 -12.23
N LYS A 6 -9.35 25.51 -11.89
CA LYS A 6 -8.56 24.63 -12.77
C LYS A 6 -7.67 23.73 -11.94
N PHE A 7 -7.26 22.60 -12.51
CA PHE A 7 -6.36 21.67 -11.87
C PHE A 7 -4.92 21.95 -12.28
N ASP A 8 -4.15 22.57 -11.39
CA ASP A 8 -2.71 22.69 -11.50
C ASP A 8 -2.06 21.98 -10.30
N LYS A 9 -0.74 21.94 -10.26
CA LYS A 9 -0.03 21.21 -9.18
C LYS A 9 -0.41 21.69 -7.78
N PRO A 10 -0.43 23.02 -7.49
CA PRO A 10 -0.85 23.47 -6.16
C PRO A 10 -2.30 23.14 -5.82
N ALA A 11 -3.22 23.32 -6.79
CA ALA A 11 -4.63 23.01 -6.58
C ALA A 11 -4.86 21.52 -6.32
N LEU A 12 -4.17 20.65 -7.06
CA LEU A 12 -4.26 19.21 -6.87
C LEU A 12 -3.69 18.76 -5.53
N ARG A 13 -2.60 19.36 -5.09
CA ARG A 13 -1.99 19.05 -3.79
C ARG A 13 -2.98 19.34 -2.67
N LYS A 14 -3.57 20.53 -2.68
CA LYS A 14 -4.57 20.92 -1.68
C LYS A 14 -5.82 20.06 -1.76
N PHE A 15 -6.33 19.81 -2.97
CA PHE A 15 -7.48 18.94 -3.19
C PHE A 15 -7.23 17.54 -2.64
N ARG A 16 -6.05 16.98 -2.91
CA ARG A 16 -5.69 15.66 -2.43
C ARG A 16 -5.67 15.60 -0.89
N GLU A 17 -5.08 16.61 -0.24
CA GLU A 17 -5.05 16.69 1.22
C GLU A 17 -6.46 16.70 1.80
N ASP A 18 -7.34 17.54 1.28
CA ASP A 18 -8.72 17.64 1.74
C ASP A 18 -9.51 16.37 1.45
N PHE A 19 -9.30 15.77 0.28
CA PHE A 19 -9.95 14.54 -0.13
C PHE A 19 -9.50 13.35 0.74
N GLU A 20 -8.21 13.24 1.03
CA GLU A 20 -7.69 12.21 1.93
C GLU A 20 -8.28 12.31 3.34
N LYS A 21 -8.47 13.52 3.85
CA LYS A 21 -9.15 13.75 5.13
C LYS A 21 -10.61 13.28 5.09
N ALA A 22 -11.32 13.58 4.03
CA ALA A 22 -12.70 13.16 3.85
C ALA A 22 -12.81 11.63 3.74
N ILE A 23 -11.90 11.02 2.99
CA ILE A 23 -11.82 9.56 2.84
C ILE A 23 -11.52 8.91 4.20
N ALA A 24 -10.59 9.45 4.97
CA ALA A 24 -10.23 8.90 6.27
C ALA A 24 -11.44 8.90 7.23
N SER A 25 -12.21 9.99 7.27
CA SER A 25 -13.43 10.06 8.08
C SER A 25 -14.47 9.05 7.62
N PHE A 26 -14.68 8.94 6.33
CA PHE A 26 -15.61 7.98 5.74
C PHE A 26 -15.17 6.53 6.00
N ALA A 27 -13.90 6.23 5.81
CA ALA A 27 -13.34 4.91 6.06
C ALA A 27 -13.52 4.49 7.53
N LYS A 28 -13.24 5.40 8.45
CA LYS A 28 -13.42 5.15 9.88
C LYS A 28 -14.87 4.85 10.22
N ARG A 29 -15.81 5.60 9.65
CA ARG A 29 -17.24 5.45 9.90
C ARG A 29 -17.79 4.15 9.34
N THR A 30 -17.29 3.70 8.19
CA THR A 30 -17.76 2.49 7.50
C THR A 30 -16.97 1.23 7.84
N GLY A 31 -15.82 1.36 8.51
CA GLY A 31 -14.98 0.22 8.88
C GLY A 31 -14.17 -0.36 7.72
N VAL A 32 -13.94 0.41 6.66
CA VAL A 32 -13.12 -0.01 5.52
C VAL A 32 -11.77 0.71 5.54
N ALA A 33 -10.79 0.12 4.86
CA ALA A 33 -9.51 0.76 4.60
C ALA A 33 -9.54 1.35 3.18
N MET A 34 -9.24 2.63 3.05
CA MET A 34 -9.26 3.33 1.77
C MET A 34 -7.91 4.00 1.51
N LYS A 35 -7.41 3.84 0.29
CA LYS A 35 -6.14 4.45 -0.12
C LYS A 35 -6.31 5.11 -1.48
N LEU A 36 -5.94 6.39 -1.54
CA LEU A 36 -5.92 7.15 -2.78
C LEU A 36 -4.60 6.90 -3.50
N GLY A 37 -4.68 6.37 -4.71
CA GLY A 37 -3.51 6.04 -5.52
C GLY A 37 -3.10 7.17 -6.44
N SER A 38 -2.54 6.79 -7.59
CA SER A 38 -2.08 7.74 -8.59
C SER A 38 -3.23 8.51 -9.23
N ALA A 39 -2.92 9.69 -9.73
CA ALA A 39 -3.87 10.54 -10.42
C ALA A 39 -3.36 10.92 -11.80
N SER A 40 -4.27 11.01 -12.77
CA SER A 40 -4.02 11.65 -14.04
C SER A 40 -4.96 12.85 -14.18
N TYR A 41 -4.48 13.94 -14.74
CA TYR A 41 -5.27 15.17 -14.77
C TYR A 41 -5.00 16.03 -16.01
N ASN A 42 -5.99 16.88 -16.32
CA ASN A 42 -5.85 18.02 -17.21
C ASN A 42 -6.43 19.26 -16.50
N GLU A 43 -6.59 20.36 -17.19
CA GLU A 43 -7.05 21.61 -16.56
C GLU A 43 -8.48 21.50 -15.99
N SER A 44 -9.32 20.66 -16.57
CA SER A 44 -10.73 20.58 -16.22
C SER A 44 -11.14 19.30 -15.50
N SER A 45 -10.26 18.29 -15.45
CA SER A 45 -10.61 17.02 -14.81
C SER A 45 -9.40 16.34 -14.19
N VAL A 46 -9.67 15.55 -13.16
CA VAL A 46 -8.67 14.69 -12.54
C VAL A 46 -9.29 13.31 -12.27
N THR A 47 -8.53 12.27 -12.57
CA THR A 47 -8.97 10.89 -12.33
C THR A 47 -8.04 10.26 -11.31
N TYR A 48 -8.62 9.75 -10.22
CA TYR A 48 -7.89 9.07 -9.15
C TYR A 48 -8.20 7.58 -9.15
N LYS A 49 -7.18 6.78 -8.82
CA LYS A 49 -7.37 5.38 -8.51
C LYS A 49 -7.60 5.26 -7.00
N LEU A 50 -8.74 4.72 -6.59
CA LEU A 50 -9.09 4.52 -5.19
C LEU A 50 -9.18 3.03 -4.88
N GLU A 51 -8.39 2.57 -3.90
CA GLU A 51 -8.48 1.21 -3.40
C GLU A 51 -9.28 1.19 -2.10
N VAL A 52 -10.24 0.28 -2.01
CA VAL A 52 -11.06 0.07 -0.82
C VAL A 52 -11.02 -1.41 -0.46
N CYS A 53 -10.71 -1.71 0.79
CA CYS A 53 -10.77 -3.09 1.28
C CYS A 53 -11.35 -3.14 2.69
N ILE A 54 -11.87 -4.31 3.05
CA ILE A 54 -12.43 -4.50 4.38
C ILE A 54 -11.30 -4.61 5.39
N ALA A 55 -11.32 -3.73 6.39
CA ALA A 55 -10.41 -3.78 7.51
C ALA A 55 -11.08 -4.57 8.63
N ASP A 56 -10.51 -5.70 9.01
CA ASP A 56 -11.05 -6.51 10.10
C ASP A 56 -10.49 -6.01 11.42
N THR A 57 -11.22 -5.08 12.04
CA THR A 57 -10.84 -4.51 13.32
C THR A 57 -10.99 -5.52 14.47
N ALA A 58 -11.85 -6.51 14.30
CA ALA A 58 -12.04 -7.55 15.32
C ALA A 58 -10.81 -8.47 15.43
N SER A 59 -10.07 -8.67 14.33
CA SER A 59 -8.81 -9.43 14.33
C SER A 59 -7.60 -8.56 14.65
N GLY A 60 -7.78 -7.25 14.87
CA GLY A 60 -6.69 -6.32 15.10
C GLY A 60 -5.91 -5.91 13.86
N MET A 61 -6.45 -6.22 12.69
CA MET A 61 -5.80 -5.88 11.41
C MET A 61 -5.88 -4.37 11.14
N SER A 62 -4.73 -3.75 10.93
CA SER A 62 -4.67 -2.33 10.55
C SER A 62 -5.10 -2.14 9.09
N SER A 63 -5.46 -0.90 8.73
CA SER A 63 -5.81 -0.58 7.35
C SER A 63 -4.63 -0.80 6.39
N GLU A 64 -3.41 -0.54 6.83
CA GLU A 64 -2.21 -0.81 6.05
C GLU A 64 -2.00 -2.30 5.81
N GLU A 65 -2.21 -3.12 6.83
CA GLU A 65 -2.14 -4.58 6.70
C GLU A 65 -3.19 -5.10 5.74
N ALA A 66 -4.42 -4.62 5.84
CA ALA A 66 -5.51 -5.04 4.95
C ALA A 66 -5.18 -4.74 3.48
N LEU A 67 -4.63 -3.54 3.20
CA LEU A 67 -4.22 -3.16 1.85
C LEU A 67 -3.02 -3.98 1.35
N GLY A 68 -2.06 -4.23 2.23
CA GLY A 68 -0.89 -5.05 1.91
C GLY A 68 -1.27 -6.50 1.59
N ARG A 69 -2.12 -7.11 2.41
CA ARG A 69 -2.65 -8.45 2.18
C ARG A 69 -3.41 -8.55 0.88
N LYS A 70 -4.24 -7.54 0.57
CA LYS A 70 -4.96 -7.48 -0.69
C LYS A 70 -4.02 -7.46 -1.89
N SER A 71 -2.95 -6.68 -1.84
CA SER A 71 -1.97 -6.64 -2.94
C SER A 71 -1.29 -8.00 -3.14
N LEU A 72 -0.97 -8.70 -2.06
CA LEU A 72 -0.38 -10.04 -2.12
C LEU A 72 -1.36 -11.06 -2.70
N ASP A 73 -2.64 -11.02 -2.32
CA ASP A 73 -3.64 -11.92 -2.87
C ASP A 73 -3.90 -11.69 -4.36
N LEU A 74 -3.92 -10.44 -4.81
CA LEU A 74 -4.23 -10.09 -6.19
C LEU A 74 -3.01 -10.22 -7.12
N GLU A 75 -1.86 -9.79 -6.69
CA GLU A 75 -0.66 -9.73 -7.54
C GLU A 75 0.43 -10.71 -7.14
N GLY A 76 0.46 -11.10 -5.87
CA GLY A 76 1.47 -12.04 -5.37
C GLY A 76 1.40 -13.43 -5.98
N VAL A 77 0.25 -13.80 -6.54
CA VAL A 77 0.06 -15.09 -7.21
C VAL A 77 1.08 -15.32 -8.33
N PHE A 78 1.49 -14.25 -9.03
CA PHE A 78 2.51 -14.31 -10.07
C PHE A 78 3.91 -14.64 -9.53
N PHE A 79 4.09 -14.50 -8.21
CA PHE A 79 5.36 -14.70 -7.52
C PHE A 79 5.28 -15.85 -6.49
N GLY A 80 4.17 -16.58 -6.46
CA GLY A 80 3.96 -17.66 -5.50
C GLY A 80 3.61 -17.19 -4.10
N LEU A 81 3.10 -15.98 -3.95
CA LEU A 81 2.73 -15.37 -2.67
C LEU A 81 1.22 -15.22 -2.52
N THR A 82 0.78 -15.15 -1.26
CA THR A 82 -0.62 -14.88 -0.90
C THR A 82 -0.67 -13.84 0.23
N GLY A 83 -1.87 -13.41 0.62
CA GLY A 83 -2.04 -12.49 1.74
C GLY A 83 -1.47 -13.02 3.05
N ASP A 84 -1.39 -14.33 3.21
CA ASP A 84 -0.80 -14.98 4.40
C ASP A 84 0.71 -14.76 4.52
N ASP A 85 1.36 -14.36 3.44
CA ASP A 85 2.79 -14.03 3.44
C ASP A 85 3.08 -12.64 4.00
N TYR A 86 2.06 -11.83 4.22
CA TYR A 86 2.22 -10.50 4.82
C TYR A 86 2.93 -10.61 6.19
N GLY A 87 3.93 -9.77 6.39
CA GLY A 87 4.68 -9.74 7.63
C GLY A 87 5.85 -10.70 7.71
N ARG A 88 6.07 -11.56 6.72
CA ARG A 88 7.27 -12.41 6.67
C ARG A 88 8.50 -11.52 6.53
N THR A 89 9.58 -11.92 7.17
CA THR A 89 10.81 -11.12 7.22
C THR A 89 11.93 -11.77 6.40
N TRP A 90 12.91 -10.95 6.03
CA TRP A 90 14.15 -11.43 5.43
C TRP A 90 15.28 -10.49 5.83
N LYS A 91 16.50 -11.03 5.81
CA LYS A 91 17.70 -10.24 6.03
C LYS A 91 18.32 -9.87 4.68
N SER A 92 18.51 -8.57 4.46
CA SER A 92 19.10 -8.08 3.22
C SER A 92 20.62 -8.15 3.25
N TRP A 93 21.24 -7.93 2.09
CA TRP A 93 22.70 -7.92 1.95
C TRP A 93 23.37 -6.86 2.83
N ASP A 94 22.67 -5.80 3.18
CA ASP A 94 23.17 -4.73 4.06
C ASP A 94 23.11 -5.09 5.56
N GLY A 95 22.67 -6.30 5.88
CA GLY A 95 22.52 -6.76 7.27
C GLY A 95 21.25 -6.30 7.96
N GLN A 96 20.41 -5.51 7.28
CA GLN A 96 19.15 -5.04 7.82
C GLN A 96 18.04 -6.07 7.62
N THR A 97 17.09 -6.12 8.55
CA THR A 97 15.92 -6.97 8.45
C THR A 97 14.71 -6.18 7.95
N TYR A 98 14.01 -6.75 7.00
CA TYR A 98 12.82 -6.14 6.38
C TYR A 98 11.62 -7.05 6.51
N ARG A 99 10.43 -6.46 6.49
CA ARG A 99 9.15 -7.17 6.56
C ARG A 99 8.38 -6.96 5.26
N LEU A 100 7.83 -8.05 4.72
CA LEU A 100 7.01 -7.99 3.51
C LEU A 100 5.67 -7.31 3.80
N VAL A 101 5.36 -6.24 3.07
CA VAL A 101 4.12 -5.48 3.27
C VAL A 101 3.27 -5.34 2.01
N GLY A 102 3.74 -5.82 0.88
CA GLY A 102 2.97 -5.80 -0.35
C GLY A 102 3.80 -6.17 -1.56
N ILE A 103 3.13 -6.25 -2.71
CA ILE A 103 3.78 -6.53 -3.98
C ILE A 103 3.03 -5.81 -5.11
N LYS A 104 3.75 -5.41 -6.15
CA LYS A 104 3.15 -4.71 -7.28
C LYS A 104 3.78 -5.21 -8.58
N SER A 105 3.02 -6.02 -9.32
CA SER A 105 3.49 -6.66 -10.56
C SER A 105 3.79 -5.67 -11.68
N SER A 106 3.21 -4.47 -11.62
CA SER A 106 3.49 -3.43 -12.61
C SER A 106 4.89 -2.81 -12.50
N ARG A 107 5.64 -3.15 -11.44
CA ARG A 107 7.03 -2.74 -11.27
C ARG A 107 7.94 -3.93 -11.61
N PRO A 108 8.41 -4.06 -12.86
CA PRO A 108 9.13 -5.28 -13.26
C PRO A 108 10.47 -5.47 -12.56
N LYS A 109 11.16 -4.38 -12.20
CA LYS A 109 12.49 -4.45 -11.58
C LYS A 109 12.44 -4.59 -10.06
N TYR A 110 11.54 -3.88 -9.40
CA TYR A 110 11.41 -3.85 -7.94
C TYR A 110 9.96 -4.05 -7.52
N PRO A 111 9.39 -5.25 -7.72
CA PRO A 111 7.97 -5.49 -7.44
C PRO A 111 7.63 -5.59 -5.95
N VAL A 112 8.60 -5.95 -5.10
CA VAL A 112 8.37 -6.25 -3.69
C VAL A 112 8.45 -4.98 -2.85
N SER A 113 7.45 -4.79 -1.97
CA SER A 113 7.43 -3.70 -0.99
C SER A 113 7.78 -4.25 0.39
N GLY A 114 8.78 -3.65 1.03
CA GLY A 114 9.22 -4.05 2.35
C GLY A 114 9.43 -2.85 3.26
N VAL A 115 9.36 -3.08 4.56
CA VAL A 115 9.58 -2.07 5.59
C VAL A 115 10.68 -2.52 6.52
N ASN A 116 11.66 -1.64 6.79
CA ASN A 116 12.71 -1.91 7.77
C ASN A 116 12.07 -2.06 9.15
N VAL A 117 12.32 -3.17 9.81
CA VAL A 117 11.66 -3.49 11.10
C VAL A 117 12.11 -2.57 12.25
N ILE A 118 13.23 -1.90 12.10
CA ILE A 118 13.77 -0.99 13.12
C ILE A 118 13.35 0.45 12.86
N THR A 119 13.55 0.94 11.63
CA THR A 119 13.32 2.35 11.27
C THR A 119 11.89 2.64 10.81
N GLY A 120 11.15 1.62 10.37
CA GLY A 120 9.81 1.78 9.82
C GLY A 120 9.78 2.36 8.39
N LYS A 121 10.94 2.57 7.77
CA LYS A 121 11.01 3.11 6.40
C LYS A 121 10.68 2.04 5.37
N GLY A 122 9.88 2.43 4.36
CA GLY A 122 9.52 1.57 3.25
C GLY A 122 10.53 1.61 2.12
N PHE A 123 10.79 0.45 1.54
CA PHE A 123 11.69 0.29 0.40
C PHE A 123 11.10 -0.69 -0.61
N LYS A 124 11.64 -0.67 -1.83
CA LYS A 124 11.26 -1.58 -2.90
C LYS A 124 12.42 -2.51 -3.20
N PHE A 125 12.10 -3.79 -3.47
CA PHE A 125 13.10 -4.84 -3.61
C PHE A 125 12.84 -5.67 -4.86
N GLU A 126 13.90 -6.33 -5.33
CA GLU A 126 13.84 -7.27 -6.45
C GLU A 126 13.10 -8.55 -6.03
N GLU A 127 12.59 -9.26 -7.03
CA GLU A 127 11.90 -10.54 -6.86
C GLU A 127 12.73 -11.59 -6.10
N ASP A 128 14.04 -11.52 -6.23
CA ASP A 128 14.96 -12.48 -5.61
C ASP A 128 14.82 -12.59 -4.10
N ILE A 129 14.33 -11.53 -3.42
CA ILE A 129 14.17 -11.56 -1.97
C ILE A 129 13.10 -12.55 -1.52
N ILE A 130 12.19 -12.95 -2.41
CA ILE A 130 11.13 -13.91 -2.07
C ILE A 130 11.72 -15.24 -1.62
N LYS A 131 12.84 -15.64 -2.20
CA LYS A 131 13.58 -16.86 -1.83
C LYS A 131 14.21 -16.77 -0.44
N LYS A 132 14.40 -15.54 0.07
CA LYS A 132 15.02 -15.29 1.37
C LYS A 132 14.00 -15.13 2.48
N LEU A 133 12.71 -15.12 2.17
CA LEU A 133 11.67 -14.94 3.17
C LEU A 133 11.70 -16.05 4.22
N SER A 134 11.50 -15.65 5.48
CA SER A 134 11.35 -16.58 6.60
C SER A 134 10.14 -17.48 6.40
N LYS A 135 10.08 -18.57 7.17
CA LYS A 135 8.91 -19.45 7.16
C LYS A 135 7.67 -18.67 7.57
N LYS A 136 6.50 -19.07 7.03
CA LYS A 136 5.22 -18.47 7.42
C LYS A 136 5.04 -18.59 8.93
N LEU A 137 4.59 -17.49 9.54
CA LEU A 137 4.24 -17.51 10.94
C LEU A 137 3.04 -18.42 11.12
N LYS A 138 3.18 -19.43 11.98
CA LYS A 138 2.04 -20.26 12.39
C LYS A 138 1.15 -19.40 13.28
N LYS A 139 -0.09 -19.25 12.88
CA LYS A 139 -1.11 -18.68 13.76
C LYS A 139 -1.61 -19.75 14.71
#